data_ae852e4ade7e3aea938b5accc64dfc30
#
_entry.id   ae852e4ade7e3aea938b5accc64dfc30
#
_cell.length_a   1.000
_cell.length_b   1.000
_cell.length_c   1.000
_cell.angle_alpha   90.00
_cell.angle_beta   90.00
_cell.angle_gamma   90.00
#
_symmetry.space_group_name_H-M   'P 1'
#
loop_
_entity.id
_entity.type
_entity.pdbx_description
1 polymer ?
#
loop_
_entity_poly.entity_id
_entity_poly.type
_entity_poly.pdbx_seq_one_letter_code
_entity_poly.pdbx_strand_id
1 'polypeptide(L)'
;MHSSNISAKKKFSILTKLIRTQKTSSVPPIIENGEVITDSQEKANIFNNFLAEKATVAGNNDQVPPLLPREDILSPIKQFNTSPFELGHIIRNIKKSSNSYCGIPGKFLAIVATPVSFQLYKVFNNMFAEGIFPDIFKIGHICCIYKGLSAGLKSSKTSWRPITLLPTLSKVAESVLHKRLLDHFLENNVISHRQAAYLKGDSTIQQVLYIVHMIRTAWSKKAIMQGVFLDVSAAFDKAWHSGLIAKLEQIKIQDSALQLFKSYLSNRVQITVIDSKKSVEKQILAGVPQGSRLGPLLWIMYYNDILEGLNCEVLIFADDICIFAQGKTPEETARILNTDLSKISDWANKWKVNFNPSKTKNMLFSNKVFSNTPDILFNNTVVKQVHEHKHLGIWLTPTLCWSKQIHEICLRANSKLAVLRSVSYLSRSTLDLLYKLQIRSVIDYGLCIYYHSLKQTDVYRLNQIQYRAGKLVSGALHYTSSSKLFLELAWEELSCRAKFLGLTVFHKIHLGLTRPLIKTCMPSLRVNQNNTRATISYERFPQKSVQFSKSFFPYFSKLWSSLNKNIKCITDFTKFKENISSLYKPIKNRHFKY
;
A
#
# COMPACT_ATOMS: atom_id res chain seq x y z
N MET A 1 -35.35 -12.14 -4.90
CA MET A 1 -34.57 -11.81 -3.69
C MET A 1 -34.53 -10.29 -3.50
N HIS A 2 -35.64 -9.77 -2.97
CA HIS A 2 -35.75 -8.34 -2.60
C HIS A 2 -35.59 -8.23 -1.09
N SER A 3 -34.35 -8.15 -0.58
CA SER A 3 -34.13 -7.67 0.76
C SER A 3 -33.23 -6.43 0.68
N SER A 4 -33.79 -5.30 1.05
CA SER A 4 -33.22 -3.96 1.00
C SER A 4 -32.01 -3.73 1.91
N ASN A 5 -31.56 -4.71 2.68
CA ASN A 5 -30.54 -4.56 3.74
C ASN A 5 -29.20 -5.27 3.52
N ILE A 6 -28.90 -5.72 2.29
CA ILE A 6 -27.62 -6.37 2.03
C ILE A 6 -26.62 -5.35 1.48
N SER A 7 -25.47 -5.16 2.16
CA SER A 7 -24.42 -4.22 1.70
C SER A 7 -23.92 -4.62 0.30
N ALA A 8 -23.55 -3.61 -0.50
CA ALA A 8 -23.02 -3.76 -1.86
C ALA A 8 -21.89 -4.81 -1.95
N LYS A 9 -21.03 -4.87 -0.94
CA LYS A 9 -19.93 -5.84 -0.82
C LYS A 9 -20.44 -7.28 -0.66
N LYS A 10 -21.54 -7.47 0.05
CA LYS A 10 -22.15 -8.79 0.28
C LYS A 10 -22.90 -9.27 -0.97
N LYS A 11 -23.57 -8.35 -1.70
CA LYS A 11 -24.20 -8.65 -3.00
C LYS A 11 -23.14 -9.08 -4.02
N PHE A 12 -22.01 -8.39 -4.09
CA PHE A 12 -20.88 -8.75 -4.96
C PHE A 12 -20.26 -10.11 -4.58
N SER A 13 -20.08 -10.40 -3.30
CA SER A 13 -19.58 -11.70 -2.82
C SER A 13 -20.53 -12.85 -3.19
N ILE A 14 -21.84 -12.62 -3.12
CA ILE A 14 -22.87 -13.61 -3.52
C ILE A 14 -22.84 -13.83 -5.03
N LEU A 15 -22.78 -12.75 -5.83
CA LEU A 15 -22.66 -12.84 -7.29
C LEU A 15 -21.39 -13.59 -7.71
N THR A 16 -20.26 -13.30 -7.07
CA THR A 16 -18.99 -14.00 -7.36
C THR A 16 -19.06 -15.49 -7.02
N LYS A 17 -19.82 -15.88 -5.99
CA LYS A 17 -20.04 -17.28 -5.63
C LYS A 17 -20.99 -17.99 -6.61
N LEU A 18 -22.01 -17.29 -7.10
CA LEU A 18 -22.97 -17.85 -8.09
C LEU A 18 -22.33 -18.06 -9.47
N ILE A 19 -21.38 -17.21 -9.86
CA ILE A 19 -20.65 -17.33 -11.14
C ILE A 19 -19.59 -18.44 -11.09
N ARG A 20 -19.11 -18.84 -9.91
CA ARG A 20 -18.17 -19.95 -9.74
C ARG A 20 -18.89 -21.29 -9.69
N THR A 21 -19.18 -21.85 -10.85
CA THR A 21 -19.97 -23.10 -11.00
C THR A 21 -19.17 -24.41 -10.83
N GLN A 22 -17.85 -24.38 -10.69
CA GLN A 22 -17.04 -25.57 -10.43
C GLN A 22 -16.00 -25.32 -9.32
N LYS A 23 -15.90 -26.26 -8.38
CA LYS A 23 -14.78 -26.36 -7.44
C LYS A 23 -13.55 -26.90 -8.19
N THR A 24 -12.89 -26.04 -8.96
CA THR A 24 -11.53 -26.33 -9.40
C THR A 24 -10.59 -26.26 -8.20
N SER A 25 -9.54 -27.08 -8.18
CA SER A 25 -8.47 -27.00 -7.19
C SER A 25 -8.03 -25.54 -6.99
N SER A 26 -7.79 -25.14 -5.76
CA SER A 26 -7.30 -23.79 -5.42
C SER A 26 -5.93 -23.53 -6.05
N VAL A 27 -5.14 -24.58 -6.27
CA VAL A 27 -3.86 -24.59 -6.96
C VAL A 27 -3.92 -25.61 -8.11
N PRO A 28 -3.77 -25.18 -9.38
CA PRO A 28 -3.73 -26.10 -10.52
C PRO A 28 -2.51 -27.04 -10.41
N PRO A 29 -2.37 -28.03 -11.33
CA PRO A 29 -1.16 -28.84 -11.40
C PRO A 29 0.11 -27.96 -11.43
N ILE A 30 1.12 -28.34 -10.65
CA ILE A 30 2.42 -27.68 -10.63
C ILE A 30 3.47 -28.56 -11.30
N ILE A 31 4.55 -27.95 -11.76
CA ILE A 31 5.69 -28.64 -12.35
C ILE A 31 6.83 -28.57 -11.35
N GLU A 32 7.33 -29.73 -10.93
CA GLU A 32 8.49 -29.87 -10.04
C GLU A 32 9.44 -30.91 -10.66
N ASN A 33 10.69 -30.54 -10.88
CA ASN A 33 11.74 -31.37 -11.47
C ASN A 33 11.33 -32.05 -12.81
N GLY A 34 10.49 -31.38 -13.60
CA GLY A 34 9.97 -31.89 -14.88
C GLY A 34 8.71 -32.75 -14.78
N GLU A 35 8.27 -33.11 -13.58
CA GLU A 35 7.07 -33.90 -13.34
C GLU A 35 5.85 -33.01 -13.06
N VAL A 36 4.67 -33.46 -13.50
CA VAL A 36 3.39 -32.76 -13.29
C VAL A 36 2.72 -33.30 -12.04
N ILE A 37 2.71 -32.52 -10.98
CA ILE A 37 2.12 -32.88 -9.70
C ILE A 37 0.67 -32.43 -9.64
N THR A 38 -0.24 -33.38 -9.49
CA THR A 38 -1.70 -33.16 -9.44
C THR A 38 -2.28 -33.37 -8.04
N ASP A 39 -1.68 -34.25 -7.24
CA ASP A 39 -2.15 -34.54 -5.89
C ASP A 39 -2.03 -33.33 -4.95
N SER A 40 -3.11 -33.04 -4.22
CA SER A 40 -3.18 -31.85 -3.36
C SER A 40 -2.33 -31.97 -2.08
N GLN A 41 -2.12 -33.19 -1.58
CA GLN A 41 -1.25 -33.44 -0.44
C GLN A 41 0.22 -33.22 -0.82
N GLU A 42 0.62 -33.76 -1.97
CA GLU A 42 1.98 -33.62 -2.49
C GLU A 42 2.28 -32.16 -2.83
N LYS A 43 1.35 -31.46 -3.53
CA LYS A 43 1.48 -30.02 -3.76
C LYS A 43 1.66 -29.24 -2.47
N ALA A 44 0.87 -29.55 -1.42
CA ALA A 44 1.00 -28.88 -0.13
C ALA A 44 2.38 -29.07 0.49
N ASN A 45 2.95 -30.28 0.42
CA ASN A 45 4.29 -30.57 0.92
C ASN A 45 5.38 -29.81 0.13
N ILE A 46 5.29 -29.80 -1.20
CA ILE A 46 6.25 -29.08 -2.08
C ILE A 46 6.23 -27.59 -1.77
N PHE A 47 5.03 -26.97 -1.68
CA PHE A 47 4.93 -25.56 -1.31
C PHE A 47 5.49 -25.30 0.09
N ASN A 48 5.19 -26.16 1.06
CA ASN A 48 5.65 -25.97 2.44
C ASN A 48 7.18 -26.05 2.56
N ASN A 49 7.81 -27.02 1.88
CA ASN A 49 9.26 -27.13 1.81
C ASN A 49 9.89 -25.87 1.19
N PHE A 50 9.41 -25.47 0.02
CA PHE A 50 9.88 -24.27 -0.68
C PHE A 50 9.76 -23.00 0.18
N LEU A 51 8.66 -22.83 0.91
CA LEU A 51 8.44 -21.67 1.75
C LEU A 51 9.28 -21.70 3.02
N ALA A 52 9.51 -22.86 3.62
CA ALA A 52 10.39 -23.02 4.79
C ALA A 52 11.86 -22.76 4.43
N GLU A 53 12.33 -23.29 3.30
CA GLU A 53 13.68 -23.00 2.78
C GLU A 53 13.89 -21.50 2.53
N LYS A 54 12.86 -20.83 2.02
CA LYS A 54 12.90 -19.40 1.77
C LYS A 54 12.92 -18.56 3.06
N ALA A 55 12.34 -19.09 4.14
CA ALA A 55 12.31 -18.48 5.48
C ALA A 55 13.54 -18.86 6.31
N THR A 56 14.72 -18.86 5.67
CA THR A 56 16.02 -19.05 6.31
C THR A 56 16.95 -17.89 5.99
N VAL A 57 17.83 -17.59 6.92
CA VAL A 57 18.88 -16.57 6.78
C VAL A 57 20.21 -17.23 6.99
N ALA A 58 21.15 -17.08 6.04
CA ALA A 58 22.51 -17.56 6.20
C ALA A 58 23.17 -16.87 7.40
N GLY A 59 23.86 -17.66 8.25
CA GLY A 59 24.47 -17.14 9.47
C GLY A 59 23.42 -16.65 10.50
N ASN A 60 22.29 -17.36 10.65
CA ASN A 60 21.26 -16.99 11.63
C ASN A 60 21.81 -16.94 13.08
N ASN A 61 22.85 -17.70 13.37
CA ASN A 61 23.56 -17.76 14.65
C ASN A 61 24.74 -16.78 14.74
N ASP A 62 24.99 -15.96 13.72
CA ASP A 62 26.08 -15.00 13.76
C ASP A 62 25.86 -13.96 14.87
N GLN A 63 26.97 -13.43 15.36
CA GLN A 63 26.93 -12.37 16.36
C GLN A 63 26.22 -11.14 15.81
N VAL A 64 25.27 -10.64 16.56
CA VAL A 64 24.54 -9.43 16.18
C VAL A 64 25.48 -8.24 16.25
N PRO A 65 25.48 -7.35 15.24
CA PRO A 65 26.28 -6.13 15.30
C PRO A 65 25.94 -5.29 16.54
N PRO A 66 26.94 -4.74 17.24
CA PRO A 66 26.68 -3.93 18.41
C PRO A 66 25.83 -2.71 18.04
N LEU A 67 24.80 -2.45 18.84
CA LEU A 67 23.94 -1.29 18.75
C LEU A 67 23.98 -0.51 20.07
N LEU A 68 24.16 0.79 19.98
CA LEU A 68 24.00 1.66 21.15
C LEU A 68 22.51 1.93 21.37
N PRO A 69 22.04 1.87 22.63
CA PRO A 69 20.68 2.28 22.96
C PRO A 69 20.40 3.72 22.52
N ARG A 70 19.19 3.99 22.05
CA ARG A 70 18.75 5.35 21.72
C ARG A 70 18.49 6.12 22.99
N GLU A 71 19.39 7.04 23.35
CA GLU A 71 19.28 7.83 24.57
C GLU A 71 18.14 8.85 24.54
N ASP A 72 17.73 9.28 23.35
CA ASP A 72 16.58 10.17 23.12
C ASP A 72 15.23 9.55 23.52
N ILE A 73 15.16 8.23 23.72
CA ILE A 73 13.97 7.53 24.19
C ILE A 73 13.98 7.51 25.73
N LEU A 74 13.12 8.30 26.33
CA LEU A 74 13.07 8.45 27.80
C LEU A 74 12.21 7.38 28.49
N SER A 75 11.21 6.85 27.80
CA SER A 75 10.22 5.93 28.36
C SER A 75 10.37 4.53 27.79
N PRO A 76 11.11 3.60 28.44
CA PRO A 76 11.22 2.22 27.99
C PRO A 76 9.90 1.45 28.16
N ILE A 77 9.64 0.49 27.26
CA ILE A 77 8.57 -0.49 27.47
C ILE A 77 9.18 -1.72 28.13
N LYS A 78 8.87 -1.93 29.40
CA LYS A 78 9.34 -3.07 30.20
C LYS A 78 8.35 -4.23 30.20
N GLN A 79 7.07 -3.92 30.17
CA GLN A 79 5.96 -4.88 30.20
C GLN A 79 4.78 -4.36 29.40
N PHE A 80 4.03 -5.26 28.77
CA PHE A 80 2.74 -4.94 28.16
C PHE A 80 1.60 -5.25 29.11
N ASN A 81 0.52 -4.51 28.96
CA ASN A 81 -0.73 -4.76 29.68
C ASN A 81 -1.94 -4.41 28.80
N THR A 82 -3.10 -4.93 29.18
CA THR A 82 -4.37 -4.60 28.54
C THR A 82 -5.49 -4.59 29.57
N SER A 83 -6.66 -4.07 29.17
CA SER A 83 -7.86 -4.05 29.98
C SER A 83 -9.00 -4.81 29.33
N PRO A 84 -10.02 -5.24 30.10
CA PRO A 84 -11.20 -5.89 29.52
C PRO A 84 -11.90 -5.00 28.48
N PHE A 85 -11.95 -3.69 28.69
CA PHE A 85 -12.60 -2.74 27.78
C PHE A 85 -11.84 -2.63 26.46
N GLU A 86 -10.50 -2.56 26.51
CA GLU A 86 -9.66 -2.54 25.32
C GLU A 86 -9.80 -3.82 24.51
N LEU A 87 -9.72 -4.98 25.17
CA LEU A 87 -9.93 -6.27 24.52
C LEU A 87 -11.32 -6.40 23.92
N GLY A 88 -12.36 -5.99 24.64
CA GLY A 88 -13.73 -5.98 24.14
C GLY A 88 -13.88 -5.11 22.88
N HIS A 89 -13.22 -3.95 22.83
CA HIS A 89 -13.18 -3.11 21.64
C HIS A 89 -12.45 -3.79 20.47
N ILE A 90 -11.28 -4.37 20.71
CA ILE A 90 -10.50 -5.09 19.69
C ILE A 90 -11.32 -6.27 19.13
N ILE A 91 -11.93 -7.08 19.99
CA ILE A 91 -12.71 -8.26 19.61
C ILE A 91 -13.94 -7.88 18.77
N ARG A 92 -14.70 -6.84 19.16
CA ARG A 92 -15.86 -6.36 18.38
C ARG A 92 -15.47 -5.88 16.98
N ASN A 93 -14.26 -5.34 16.82
CA ASN A 93 -13.76 -4.81 15.56
C ASN A 93 -12.99 -5.84 14.71
N ILE A 94 -12.87 -7.09 15.15
CA ILE A 94 -12.30 -8.16 14.33
C ILE A 94 -13.11 -8.30 13.03
N LYS A 95 -12.39 -8.42 11.90
CA LYS A 95 -13.06 -8.67 10.62
C LYS A 95 -13.91 -9.93 10.71
N LYS A 96 -15.22 -9.79 10.56
CA LYS A 96 -16.21 -10.88 10.64
C LYS A 96 -15.96 -12.02 9.65
N SER A 97 -15.19 -11.78 8.59
CA SER A 97 -14.77 -12.78 7.59
C SER A 97 -13.45 -13.46 7.95
N SER A 98 -12.86 -13.19 9.11
CA SER A 98 -11.64 -13.85 9.56
C SER A 98 -11.97 -15.26 10.00
N ASN A 99 -11.87 -16.22 9.09
CA ASN A 99 -11.89 -17.63 9.45
C ASN A 99 -10.48 -18.01 9.89
N SER A 100 -10.37 -18.44 11.12
CA SER A 100 -9.19 -19.10 11.64
C SER A 100 -9.33 -20.61 11.49
N TYR A 101 -8.22 -21.30 11.27
CA TYR A 101 -8.21 -22.78 11.24
C TYR A 101 -8.54 -23.39 12.61
N CYS A 102 -8.46 -22.63 13.70
CA CYS A 102 -8.76 -23.10 15.06
C CYS A 102 -10.27 -23.23 15.34
N GLY A 103 -11.13 -23.10 14.34
CA GLY A 103 -12.57 -23.29 14.48
C GLY A 103 -13.32 -22.15 15.17
N ILE A 104 -12.64 -21.12 15.68
CA ILE A 104 -13.28 -19.96 16.31
C ILE A 104 -13.41 -18.82 15.29
N PRO A 105 -14.60 -18.62 14.68
CA PRO A 105 -14.79 -17.54 13.72
C PRO A 105 -14.75 -16.18 14.42
N GLY A 106 -14.11 -15.18 13.78
CA GLY A 106 -14.10 -13.81 14.29
C GLY A 106 -15.50 -13.22 14.51
N LYS A 107 -16.49 -13.68 13.74
CA LYS A 107 -17.91 -13.30 13.93
C LYS A 107 -18.46 -13.77 15.27
N PHE A 108 -18.15 -15.01 15.68
CA PHE A 108 -18.57 -15.57 16.96
C PHE A 108 -17.95 -14.79 18.13
N LEU A 109 -16.62 -14.58 18.08
CA LEU A 109 -15.93 -13.79 19.11
C LEU A 109 -16.50 -12.37 19.23
N ALA A 110 -16.86 -11.74 18.12
CA ALA A 110 -17.45 -10.40 18.15
C ALA A 110 -18.82 -10.34 18.85
N ILE A 111 -19.60 -11.44 18.81
CA ILE A 111 -20.90 -11.55 19.51
C ILE A 111 -20.68 -11.68 21.03
N VAL A 112 -19.73 -12.51 21.43
CA VAL A 112 -19.45 -12.80 22.85
C VAL A 112 -18.31 -11.91 23.40
N ALA A 113 -18.03 -10.77 22.77
CA ALA A 113 -16.87 -9.95 23.08
C ALA A 113 -16.81 -9.51 24.55
N THR A 114 -17.94 -9.11 25.13
CA THR A 114 -17.99 -8.58 26.51
C THR A 114 -17.63 -9.65 27.56
N PRO A 115 -18.31 -10.79 27.67
CA PRO A 115 -17.96 -11.80 28.68
C PRO A 115 -16.56 -12.38 28.45
N VAL A 116 -16.18 -12.63 27.18
CA VAL A 116 -14.87 -13.20 26.83
C VAL A 116 -13.73 -12.24 27.14
N SER A 117 -13.91 -10.93 26.99
CA SER A 117 -12.85 -9.96 27.28
C SER A 117 -12.47 -9.94 28.76
N PHE A 118 -13.40 -10.15 29.69
CA PHE A 118 -13.14 -10.25 31.14
C PHE A 118 -12.35 -11.48 31.55
N GLN A 119 -12.37 -12.54 30.75
CA GLN A 119 -11.54 -13.74 30.99
C GLN A 119 -10.18 -13.58 30.27
N LEU A 120 -10.20 -13.19 29.03
CA LEU A 120 -8.98 -13.09 28.21
C LEU A 120 -7.99 -12.05 28.72
N TYR A 121 -8.44 -10.95 29.39
CA TYR A 121 -7.49 -9.94 29.87
C TYR A 121 -6.54 -10.51 30.95
N LYS A 122 -7.03 -11.40 31.80
CA LYS A 122 -6.20 -12.09 32.82
C LYS A 122 -5.15 -12.96 32.14
N VAL A 123 -5.58 -13.78 31.18
CA VAL A 123 -4.70 -14.67 30.42
C VAL A 123 -3.64 -13.88 29.66
N PHE A 124 -4.03 -12.81 28.99
CA PHE A 124 -3.08 -12.00 28.22
C PHE A 124 -2.12 -11.20 29.11
N ASN A 125 -2.58 -10.65 30.23
CA ASN A 125 -1.69 -9.96 31.15
C ASN A 125 -0.68 -10.91 31.81
N ASN A 126 -1.06 -12.13 32.15
CA ASN A 126 -0.12 -13.15 32.62
C ASN A 126 0.90 -13.50 31.54
N MET A 127 0.44 -13.76 30.30
CA MET A 127 1.29 -14.01 29.15
C MET A 127 2.30 -12.85 28.92
N PHE A 128 1.86 -11.61 29.07
CA PHE A 128 2.70 -10.42 28.91
C PHE A 128 3.69 -10.24 30.07
N ALA A 129 3.26 -10.52 31.31
CA ALA A 129 4.10 -10.44 32.50
C ALA A 129 5.21 -11.50 32.50
N GLU A 130 4.90 -12.72 32.07
CA GLU A 130 5.86 -13.82 31.95
C GLU A 130 6.76 -13.69 30.72
N GLY A 131 6.41 -12.82 29.76
CA GLY A 131 7.15 -12.67 28.50
C GLY A 131 7.00 -13.90 27.60
N ILE A 132 5.89 -14.67 27.71
CA ILE A 132 5.66 -15.92 26.98
C ILE A 132 4.53 -15.73 25.96
N PHE A 133 4.83 -15.96 24.68
CA PHE A 133 3.81 -16.04 23.63
C PHE A 133 3.49 -17.51 23.36
N PRO A 134 2.24 -17.99 23.62
CA PRO A 134 1.91 -19.41 23.58
C PRO A 134 2.16 -20.07 22.23
N ASP A 135 2.69 -21.30 22.20
CA ASP A 135 3.04 -22.01 20.97
C ASP A 135 1.82 -22.27 20.07
N ILE A 136 0.66 -22.51 20.67
CA ILE A 136 -0.60 -22.66 19.91
C ILE A 136 -0.94 -21.41 19.07
N PHE A 137 -0.45 -20.22 19.46
CA PHE A 137 -0.63 -18.98 18.71
C PHE A 137 0.38 -18.80 17.57
N LYS A 138 1.43 -19.62 17.54
CA LYS A 138 2.55 -19.54 16.58
C LYS A 138 2.37 -20.46 15.37
N ILE A 139 1.42 -21.39 15.39
CA ILE A 139 1.10 -22.29 14.29
C ILE A 139 0.42 -21.48 13.18
N GLY A 140 1.01 -21.45 11.99
CA GLY A 140 0.49 -20.74 10.83
C GLY A 140 0.01 -21.66 9.72
N HIS A 141 -1.26 -21.55 9.30
CA HIS A 141 -1.75 -22.23 8.11
C HIS A 141 -1.53 -21.35 6.88
N ILE A 142 -0.75 -21.83 5.92
CA ILE A 142 -0.44 -21.10 4.70
C ILE A 142 -1.49 -21.36 3.63
N CYS A 143 -2.09 -20.28 3.12
CA CYS A 143 -2.88 -20.26 1.91
C CYS A 143 -2.07 -19.66 0.77
N CYS A 144 -1.91 -20.36 -0.34
CA CYS A 144 -1.21 -19.88 -1.52
C CYS A 144 -2.15 -19.04 -2.40
N ILE A 145 -1.78 -17.79 -2.68
CA ILE A 145 -2.53 -16.88 -3.56
C ILE A 145 -1.70 -16.57 -4.80
N TYR A 146 -2.25 -16.80 -5.99
CA TYR A 146 -1.57 -16.49 -7.24
C TYR A 146 -1.32 -14.99 -7.40
N LYS A 147 -0.07 -14.62 -7.71
CA LYS A 147 0.38 -13.21 -7.85
C LYS A 147 -0.14 -12.53 -9.13
N GLY A 148 -0.64 -13.30 -10.08
CA GLY A 148 -1.10 -12.83 -11.39
C GLY A 148 -0.15 -13.20 -12.53
N LEU A 149 -0.57 -12.96 -13.77
CA LEU A 149 0.17 -13.34 -14.99
C LEU A 149 1.57 -12.74 -15.09
N SER A 150 1.79 -11.57 -14.50
CA SER A 150 3.10 -10.92 -14.47
C SER A 150 4.14 -11.64 -13.61
N ALA A 151 3.72 -12.56 -12.75
CA ALA A 151 4.60 -13.31 -11.87
C ALA A 151 5.03 -14.68 -12.44
N GLY A 152 4.57 -15.03 -13.64
CA GLY A 152 4.86 -16.28 -14.31
C GLY A 152 3.69 -17.28 -14.35
N LEU A 153 3.97 -18.49 -14.77
CA LEU A 153 2.96 -19.54 -14.94
C LEU A 153 2.40 -20.00 -13.58
N LYS A 154 1.12 -20.35 -13.55
CA LYS A 154 0.47 -20.94 -12.37
C LYS A 154 1.06 -22.28 -11.94
N SER A 155 1.73 -22.97 -12.85
CA SER A 155 2.43 -24.23 -12.60
C SER A 155 3.74 -24.05 -11.81
N SER A 156 4.25 -22.83 -11.68
CA SER A 156 5.47 -22.53 -10.89
C SER A 156 5.13 -22.13 -9.46
N LYS A 157 5.75 -22.77 -8.48
CA LYS A 157 5.64 -22.43 -7.05
C LYS A 157 6.04 -20.99 -6.71
N THR A 158 6.97 -20.40 -7.46
CA THR A 158 7.45 -19.03 -7.27
C THR A 158 6.39 -17.96 -7.61
N SER A 159 5.40 -18.32 -8.43
CA SER A 159 4.30 -17.43 -8.86
C SER A 159 3.21 -17.23 -7.81
N TRP A 160 3.37 -17.82 -6.62
CA TRP A 160 2.38 -17.77 -5.55
C TRP A 160 2.89 -16.97 -4.35
N ARG A 161 1.97 -16.26 -3.69
CA ARG A 161 2.22 -15.52 -2.45
C ARG A 161 1.67 -16.33 -1.27
N PRO A 162 2.48 -16.64 -0.23
CA PRO A 162 1.96 -17.26 0.98
C PRO A 162 1.18 -16.25 1.82
N ILE A 163 0.00 -16.63 2.26
CA ILE A 163 -0.74 -15.85 3.27
C ILE A 163 -0.93 -16.75 4.48
N THR A 164 -0.39 -16.32 5.61
CA THR A 164 -0.45 -17.06 6.86
C THR A 164 -1.76 -16.77 7.59
N LEU A 165 -2.54 -17.79 7.82
CA LEU A 165 -3.73 -17.76 8.66
C LEU A 165 -3.31 -18.12 10.08
N LEU A 166 -3.33 -17.15 10.99
CA LEU A 166 -3.04 -17.33 12.41
C LEU A 166 -4.34 -17.50 13.21
N PRO A 167 -4.29 -18.12 14.40
CA PRO A 167 -5.41 -18.20 15.31
C PRO A 167 -6.04 -16.83 15.59
N THR A 168 -7.36 -16.77 15.74
CA THR A 168 -8.06 -15.50 15.97
C THR A 168 -7.60 -14.84 17.27
N LEU A 169 -7.39 -15.61 18.33
CA LEU A 169 -6.90 -15.09 19.62
C LEU A 169 -5.45 -14.57 19.52
N SER A 170 -4.59 -15.22 18.73
CA SER A 170 -3.25 -14.67 18.40
C SER A 170 -3.37 -13.26 17.82
N LYS A 171 -4.27 -13.05 16.85
CA LYS A 171 -4.49 -11.72 16.27
C LYS A 171 -5.04 -10.69 17.24
N VAL A 172 -5.80 -11.11 18.27
CA VAL A 172 -6.25 -10.23 19.37
C VAL A 172 -5.06 -9.79 20.20
N ALA A 173 -4.23 -10.74 20.67
CA ALA A 173 -3.01 -10.44 21.42
C ALA A 173 -2.06 -9.55 20.63
N GLU A 174 -1.78 -9.90 19.36
CA GLU A 174 -0.99 -9.07 18.45
C GLU A 174 -1.56 -7.65 18.28
N SER A 175 -2.89 -7.46 18.36
CA SER A 175 -3.49 -6.13 18.24
C SER A 175 -3.21 -5.22 19.42
N VAL A 176 -3.11 -5.79 20.63
CA VAL A 176 -2.68 -5.06 21.83
C VAL A 176 -1.22 -4.64 21.68
N LEU A 177 -0.36 -5.60 21.36
CA LEU A 177 1.09 -5.35 21.20
C LEU A 177 1.36 -4.35 20.08
N HIS A 178 0.67 -4.49 18.95
CA HIS A 178 0.80 -3.57 17.82
C HIS A 178 0.46 -2.13 18.21
N LYS A 179 -0.61 -1.92 18.99
CA LYS A 179 -0.99 -0.58 19.42
C LYS A 179 0.10 0.03 20.30
N ARG A 180 0.54 -0.68 21.35
CA ARG A 180 1.58 -0.20 22.28
C ARG A 180 2.90 0.10 21.56
N LEU A 181 3.31 -0.81 20.66
CA LEU A 181 4.54 -0.66 19.91
C LEU A 181 4.44 0.51 18.91
N LEU A 182 3.29 0.66 18.22
CA LEU A 182 3.07 1.77 17.30
C LEU A 182 3.06 3.12 18.02
N ASP A 183 2.39 3.22 19.18
CA ASP A 183 2.36 4.43 19.99
C ASP A 183 3.80 4.81 20.41
N HIS A 184 4.57 3.85 20.93
CA HIS A 184 5.98 4.04 21.27
C HIS A 184 6.83 4.51 20.07
N PHE A 185 6.63 3.95 18.89
CA PHE A 185 7.35 4.34 17.68
C PHE A 185 7.04 5.77 17.25
N LEU A 186 5.78 6.18 17.37
CA LEU A 186 5.35 7.52 16.96
C LEU A 186 5.77 8.59 17.99
N GLU A 187 5.63 8.32 19.28
CA GLU A 187 6.00 9.22 20.35
C GLU A 187 7.52 9.50 20.39
N ASN A 188 8.31 8.47 20.09
CA ASN A 188 9.78 8.57 20.11
C ASN A 188 10.41 8.74 18.70
N ASN A 189 9.62 9.07 17.69
CA ASN A 189 10.11 9.25 16.32
C ASN A 189 10.99 8.08 15.82
N VAL A 190 10.66 6.83 16.23
CA VAL A 190 11.42 5.65 15.82
C VAL A 190 11.29 5.41 14.31
N ILE A 191 10.09 5.60 13.75
CA ILE A 191 9.84 5.39 12.32
C ILE A 191 10.03 6.69 11.55
N SER A 192 10.95 6.68 10.59
CA SER A 192 11.21 7.81 9.71
C SER A 192 9.96 8.28 8.95
N HIS A 193 9.86 9.58 8.72
CA HIS A 193 8.81 10.17 7.89
C HIS A 193 8.87 9.73 6.42
N ARG A 194 9.97 9.12 6.00
CA ARG A 194 10.18 8.59 4.64
C ARG A 194 9.55 7.20 4.44
N GLN A 195 9.21 6.49 5.53
CA GLN A 195 8.44 5.26 5.49
C GLN A 195 6.95 5.56 5.50
N ALA A 196 6.24 5.17 4.44
CA ALA A 196 4.81 5.47 4.24
C ALA A 196 3.87 4.28 4.44
N ALA A 197 4.39 3.05 4.47
CA ALA A 197 3.56 1.85 4.57
C ALA A 197 3.11 1.57 6.00
N TYR A 198 1.92 0.97 6.12
CA TYR A 198 1.31 0.50 7.39
C TYR A 198 1.04 1.59 8.43
N LEU A 199 1.25 2.84 8.10
CA LEU A 199 1.07 3.98 8.98
C LEU A 199 -0.18 4.78 8.59
N LYS A 200 -0.88 5.29 9.60
CA LYS A 200 -2.06 6.13 9.37
C LYS A 200 -1.62 7.49 8.82
N GLY A 201 -2.34 7.98 7.83
CA GLY A 201 -2.09 9.30 7.25
C GLY A 201 -1.32 9.26 5.94
N ASP A 202 -0.65 8.16 5.60
CA ASP A 202 0.06 7.98 4.34
C ASP A 202 -0.67 7.09 3.33
N SER A 203 -0.24 7.16 2.08
CA SER A 203 -0.73 6.31 0.99
C SER A 203 0.27 6.24 -0.17
N THR A 204 0.13 5.21 -1.00
CA THR A 204 0.88 5.08 -2.26
C THR A 204 0.75 6.32 -3.15
N ILE A 205 -0.45 6.94 -3.20
CA ILE A 205 -0.71 8.14 -3.99
C ILE A 205 0.12 9.33 -3.50
N GLN A 206 0.21 9.53 -2.19
CA GLN A 206 0.98 10.63 -1.61
C GLN A 206 2.48 10.48 -1.89
N GLN A 207 3.01 9.25 -1.82
CA GLN A 207 4.40 8.99 -2.12
C GLN A 207 4.73 9.26 -3.60
N VAL A 208 3.88 8.80 -4.52
CA VAL A 208 4.07 9.11 -5.95
C VAL A 208 3.89 10.61 -6.22
N LEU A 209 2.96 11.30 -5.56
CA LEU A 209 2.84 12.76 -5.65
C LEU A 209 4.11 13.48 -5.22
N TYR A 210 4.74 13.01 -4.13
CA TYR A 210 6.02 13.55 -3.66
C TYR A 210 7.12 13.36 -4.70
N ILE A 211 7.27 12.16 -5.26
CA ILE A 211 8.24 11.84 -6.32
C ILE A 211 8.05 12.77 -7.54
N VAL A 212 6.81 12.86 -8.03
CA VAL A 212 6.48 13.71 -9.20
C VAL A 212 6.78 15.17 -8.90
N HIS A 213 6.48 15.63 -7.70
CA HIS A 213 6.77 17.01 -7.28
C HIS A 213 8.28 17.29 -7.23
N MET A 214 9.08 16.39 -6.65
CA MET A 214 10.55 16.51 -6.63
C MET A 214 11.12 16.62 -8.05
N ILE A 215 10.73 15.71 -8.93
CA ILE A 215 11.21 15.69 -10.32
C ILE A 215 10.85 17.01 -11.03
N ARG A 216 9.60 17.45 -10.91
CA ARG A 216 9.14 18.72 -11.53
C ARG A 216 9.87 19.94 -10.95
N THR A 217 10.13 19.93 -9.65
CA THR A 217 10.88 20.99 -8.96
C THR A 217 12.34 21.02 -9.43
N ALA A 218 13.00 19.87 -9.56
CA ALA A 218 14.36 19.78 -10.11
C ALA A 218 14.42 20.37 -11.52
N TRP A 219 13.49 20.01 -12.41
CA TRP A 219 13.42 20.57 -13.76
C TRP A 219 13.18 22.08 -13.77
N SER A 220 12.38 22.61 -12.86
CA SER A 220 12.17 24.06 -12.71
C SER A 220 13.45 24.81 -12.34
N LYS A 221 14.42 24.12 -11.72
CA LYS A 221 15.76 24.61 -11.39
C LYS A 221 16.81 24.26 -12.45
N LYS A 222 16.40 23.78 -13.64
CA LYS A 222 17.26 23.31 -14.74
C LYS A 222 18.16 22.12 -14.35
N ALA A 223 17.82 21.40 -13.26
CA ALA A 223 18.48 20.18 -12.81
C ALA A 223 17.78 18.95 -13.38
N ILE A 224 18.48 17.82 -13.36
CA ILE A 224 17.95 16.49 -13.64
C ILE A 224 17.76 15.72 -12.33
N MET A 225 17.01 14.64 -12.39
CA MET A 225 16.88 13.71 -11.26
C MET A 225 17.09 12.29 -11.76
N GLN A 226 17.85 11.50 -11.03
CA GLN A 226 18.03 10.08 -11.32
C GLN A 226 17.56 9.27 -10.13
N GLY A 227 16.77 8.23 -10.39
CA GLY A 227 16.18 7.39 -9.37
C GLY A 227 16.57 5.93 -9.53
N VAL A 228 16.84 5.25 -8.41
CA VAL A 228 17.02 3.80 -8.35
C VAL A 228 15.90 3.19 -7.54
N PHE A 229 15.23 2.19 -8.11
CA PHE A 229 14.14 1.42 -7.50
C PHE A 229 14.69 0.06 -7.08
N LEU A 230 14.82 -0.14 -5.79
CA LEU A 230 15.43 -1.32 -5.19
C LEU A 230 14.37 -2.41 -4.93
N ASP A 231 14.66 -3.66 -5.27
CA ASP A 231 13.77 -4.81 -5.02
C ASP A 231 14.35 -5.66 -3.89
N VAL A 232 13.65 -5.74 -2.77
CA VAL A 232 14.04 -6.60 -1.65
C VAL A 232 13.56 -8.02 -1.88
N SER A 233 14.46 -8.98 -1.81
CA SER A 233 14.14 -10.39 -2.00
C SER A 233 13.51 -10.99 -0.74
N ALA A 234 12.24 -11.39 -0.82
CA ALA A 234 11.54 -12.10 0.25
C ALA A 234 11.55 -11.38 1.61
N ALA A 235 11.31 -10.07 1.59
CA ALA A 235 11.39 -9.17 2.74
C ALA A 235 10.81 -9.76 4.04
N PHE A 236 9.51 -10.06 4.06
CA PHE A 236 8.84 -10.62 5.24
C PHE A 236 9.34 -12.01 5.64
N ASP A 237 9.83 -12.81 4.68
CA ASP A 237 10.24 -14.20 4.91
C ASP A 237 11.67 -14.28 5.47
N LYS A 238 12.48 -13.20 5.35
CA LYS A 238 13.90 -13.17 5.68
C LYS A 238 14.31 -12.17 6.76
N ALA A 239 13.37 -11.66 7.57
CA ALA A 239 13.74 -10.84 8.71
C ALA A 239 14.57 -11.67 9.70
N TRP A 240 15.81 -11.27 9.96
CA TRP A 240 16.71 -11.98 10.89
C TRP A 240 16.25 -11.76 12.33
N HIS A 241 15.85 -12.82 13.02
CA HIS A 241 15.22 -12.73 14.33
C HIS A 241 16.15 -12.10 15.37
N SER A 242 17.42 -12.52 15.45
CA SER A 242 18.37 -11.94 16.41
C SER A 242 18.62 -10.45 16.16
N GLY A 243 18.76 -10.06 14.87
CA GLY A 243 18.88 -8.65 14.49
C GLY A 243 17.62 -7.83 14.81
N LEU A 244 16.43 -8.42 14.62
CA LEU A 244 15.17 -7.77 14.96
C LEU A 244 15.04 -7.55 16.47
N ILE A 245 15.42 -8.53 17.29
CA ILE A 245 15.44 -8.43 18.75
C ILE A 245 16.42 -7.35 19.23
N ALA A 246 17.63 -7.30 18.67
CA ALA A 246 18.61 -6.27 19.01
C ALA A 246 18.12 -4.85 18.69
N LYS A 247 17.43 -4.68 17.54
CA LYS A 247 16.82 -3.38 17.19
C LYS A 247 15.64 -3.01 18.11
N LEU A 248 14.88 -3.98 18.60
CA LEU A 248 13.84 -3.74 19.62
C LEU A 248 14.48 -3.30 20.94
N GLU A 249 15.57 -3.93 21.36
CA GLU A 249 16.32 -3.55 22.55
C GLU A 249 16.94 -2.17 22.42
N GLN A 250 17.49 -1.83 21.26
CA GLN A 250 18.03 -0.49 20.95
C GLN A 250 17.00 0.62 21.19
N ILE A 251 15.74 0.39 20.85
CA ILE A 251 14.64 1.34 21.07
C ILE A 251 13.97 1.17 22.44
N LYS A 252 14.68 0.60 23.40
CA LYS A 252 14.29 0.44 24.82
C LYS A 252 13.02 -0.38 25.04
N ILE A 253 12.83 -1.46 24.25
CA ILE A 253 11.95 -2.56 24.62
C ILE A 253 12.77 -3.50 25.51
N GLN A 254 12.37 -3.70 26.76
CA GLN A 254 13.18 -4.33 27.80
C GLN A 254 12.39 -5.38 28.58
N ASP A 255 13.06 -6.11 29.48
CA ASP A 255 12.47 -7.02 30.47
C ASP A 255 11.47 -8.02 29.84
N SER A 256 10.30 -8.23 30.44
CA SER A 256 9.29 -9.16 29.95
C SER A 256 8.74 -8.78 28.58
N ALA A 257 8.73 -7.49 28.21
CA ALA A 257 8.32 -7.06 26.88
C ALA A 257 9.29 -7.57 25.79
N LEU A 258 10.60 -7.52 26.01
CA LEU A 258 11.59 -8.07 25.10
C LEU A 258 11.53 -9.60 25.04
N GLN A 259 11.38 -10.27 26.18
CA GLN A 259 11.23 -11.72 26.24
C GLN A 259 9.99 -12.18 25.47
N LEU A 260 8.89 -11.43 25.52
CA LEU A 260 7.67 -11.71 24.76
C LEU A 260 7.93 -11.70 23.25
N PHE A 261 8.73 -10.75 22.73
CA PHE A 261 9.10 -10.74 21.31
C PHE A 261 10.06 -11.88 20.95
N LYS A 262 11.01 -12.23 21.82
CA LYS A 262 11.85 -13.43 21.64
C LYS A 262 10.98 -14.67 21.55
N SER A 263 10.03 -14.84 22.48
CA SER A 263 9.06 -15.95 22.47
C SER A 263 8.14 -15.90 21.24
N TYR A 264 7.68 -14.73 20.81
CA TYR A 264 6.82 -14.56 19.61
C TYR A 264 7.52 -15.04 18.33
N LEU A 265 8.82 -14.82 18.19
CA LEU A 265 9.60 -15.20 17.01
C LEU A 265 10.09 -16.64 17.05
N SER A 266 10.31 -17.22 18.23
CA SER A 266 10.82 -18.59 18.40
C SER A 266 9.73 -19.64 18.21
N ASN A 267 10.14 -20.87 17.86
CA ASN A 267 9.29 -22.09 17.78
C ASN A 267 8.05 -21.91 16.87
N ARG A 268 8.16 -21.08 15.84
CA ARG A 268 7.07 -20.91 14.88
C ARG A 268 7.00 -22.07 13.92
N VAL A 269 5.77 -22.50 13.64
CA VAL A 269 5.50 -23.65 12.74
C VAL A 269 4.56 -23.20 11.62
N GLN A 270 4.82 -23.68 10.42
CA GLN A 270 3.90 -23.49 9.29
C GLN A 270 3.41 -24.81 8.70
N ILE A 271 2.17 -24.80 8.21
CA ILE A 271 1.49 -25.89 7.54
C ILE A 271 0.85 -25.32 6.28
N THR A 272 1.20 -25.78 5.11
CA THR A 272 0.53 -25.36 3.87
C THR A 272 -0.74 -26.16 3.64
N VAL A 273 -1.82 -25.47 3.27
CA VAL A 273 -3.14 -26.09 3.06
C VAL A 273 -3.59 -25.86 1.62
N ILE A 274 -3.83 -26.97 0.89
CA ILE A 274 -4.34 -26.95 -0.49
C ILE A 274 -5.54 -27.92 -0.54
N ASP A 275 -6.71 -27.42 -0.94
CA ASP A 275 -7.96 -28.20 -1.07
C ASP A 275 -8.28 -29.04 0.19
N SER A 276 -8.10 -28.47 1.37
CA SER A 276 -8.26 -29.09 2.70
C SER A 276 -7.21 -30.15 3.06
N LYS A 277 -6.25 -30.47 2.20
CA LYS A 277 -5.09 -31.31 2.52
C LYS A 277 -4.01 -30.46 3.18
N LYS A 278 -3.37 -31.00 4.23
CA LYS A 278 -2.36 -30.30 5.04
C LYS A 278 -0.98 -30.91 4.78
N SER A 279 0.01 -30.08 4.58
CA SER A 279 1.41 -30.55 4.53
C SER A 279 1.90 -31.06 5.90
N VAL A 280 3.06 -31.67 5.90
CA VAL A 280 3.85 -31.88 7.13
C VAL A 280 4.22 -30.53 7.73
N GLU A 281 4.35 -30.46 9.04
CA GLU A 281 4.78 -29.27 9.78
C GLU A 281 6.25 -28.92 9.48
N LYS A 282 6.54 -27.63 9.35
CA LYS A 282 7.92 -27.12 9.19
C LYS A 282 8.15 -25.97 10.15
N GLN A 283 9.30 -25.99 10.81
CA GLN A 283 9.75 -24.86 11.61
C GLN A 283 10.17 -23.68 10.72
N ILE A 284 9.96 -22.46 11.23
CA ILE A 284 10.33 -21.21 10.60
C ILE A 284 11.42 -20.55 11.45
N LEU A 285 12.59 -20.37 10.85
CA LEU A 285 13.79 -19.89 11.55
C LEU A 285 14.06 -18.39 11.32
N ALA A 286 13.39 -17.78 10.37
CA ALA A 286 13.50 -16.35 10.06
C ALA A 286 12.17 -15.79 9.55
N GLY A 287 12.09 -14.48 9.45
CA GLY A 287 10.93 -13.79 8.92
C GLY A 287 9.84 -13.52 9.93
N VAL A 288 8.82 -12.79 9.45
CA VAL A 288 7.60 -12.47 10.20
C VAL A 288 6.39 -12.94 9.40
N PRO A 289 5.32 -13.47 10.04
CA PRO A 289 4.22 -14.08 9.30
C PRO A 289 3.49 -13.08 8.39
N GLN A 290 3.38 -13.41 7.10
CA GLN A 290 2.60 -12.63 6.13
C GLN A 290 1.09 -12.81 6.38
N GLY A 291 0.54 -12.10 7.33
CA GLY A 291 -0.87 -12.18 7.75
C GLY A 291 -1.07 -11.91 9.22
N SER A 292 0.01 -11.73 9.97
CA SER A 292 -0.01 -11.21 11.33
C SER A 292 -0.32 -9.72 11.37
N ARG A 293 -0.65 -9.20 12.53
CA ARG A 293 -0.77 -7.77 12.76
C ARG A 293 0.57 -7.11 13.09
N LEU A 294 1.43 -7.83 13.80
CA LEU A 294 2.74 -7.34 14.21
C LEU A 294 3.77 -7.38 13.08
N GLY A 295 3.71 -8.39 12.20
CA GLY A 295 4.70 -8.59 11.14
C GLY A 295 5.04 -7.33 10.34
N PRO A 296 4.06 -6.61 9.78
CA PRO A 296 4.33 -5.38 9.05
C PRO A 296 5.01 -4.30 9.88
N LEU A 297 4.62 -4.13 11.15
CA LEU A 297 5.20 -3.12 12.03
C LEU A 297 6.64 -3.46 12.43
N LEU A 298 6.90 -4.74 12.73
CA LEU A 298 8.25 -5.23 13.03
C LEU A 298 9.16 -5.11 11.81
N TRP A 299 8.64 -5.37 10.61
CA TRP A 299 9.39 -5.23 9.37
C TRP A 299 9.82 -3.77 9.12
N ILE A 300 8.89 -2.82 9.20
CA ILE A 300 9.22 -1.41 8.94
C ILE A 300 10.18 -0.84 9.99
N MET A 301 10.12 -1.31 11.23
CA MET A 301 11.08 -0.97 12.28
C MET A 301 12.46 -1.57 11.99
N TYR A 302 12.52 -2.85 11.61
CA TYR A 302 13.77 -3.54 11.27
C TYR A 302 14.53 -2.86 10.14
N TYR A 303 13.80 -2.25 9.21
CA TYR A 303 14.32 -1.65 7.99
C TYR A 303 14.60 -0.16 8.10
N ASN A 304 14.20 0.47 9.19
CA ASN A 304 14.11 1.93 9.29
C ASN A 304 15.46 2.64 9.24
N ASP A 305 16.52 2.03 9.77
CA ASP A 305 17.87 2.60 9.86
C ASP A 305 18.68 2.52 8.55
N ILE A 306 18.14 1.91 7.50
CA ILE A 306 18.75 1.94 6.15
C ILE A 306 18.93 3.37 5.62
N LEU A 307 18.20 4.33 6.18
CA LEU A 307 18.24 5.73 5.80
C LEU A 307 19.45 6.50 6.34
N GLU A 308 20.16 5.92 7.30
CA GLU A 308 21.23 6.62 8.02
C GLU A 308 22.45 6.86 7.13
N GLY A 309 22.95 8.08 7.16
CA GLY A 309 24.16 8.49 6.43
C GLY A 309 24.02 8.58 4.90
N LEU A 310 22.80 8.51 4.35
CA LEU A 310 22.57 8.67 2.91
C LEU A 310 22.42 10.13 2.52
N ASN A 311 22.98 10.49 1.35
CA ASN A 311 22.89 11.82 0.75
C ASN A 311 21.68 11.96 -0.20
N CYS A 312 21.19 10.84 -0.71
CA CYS A 312 20.04 10.78 -1.60
C CYS A 312 18.72 11.04 -0.87
N GLU A 313 17.72 11.49 -1.60
CA GLU A 313 16.34 11.45 -1.14
C GLU A 313 15.86 10.00 -1.19
N VAL A 314 15.47 9.43 -0.05
CA VAL A 314 15.03 8.03 0.06
C VAL A 314 13.55 7.99 0.40
N LEU A 315 12.82 7.11 -0.24
CA LEU A 315 11.40 6.87 0.04
C LEU A 315 11.18 5.36 0.17
N ILE A 316 10.44 4.97 1.20
CA ILE A 316 10.17 3.57 1.52
C ILE A 316 8.66 3.35 1.59
N PHE A 317 8.19 2.31 0.93
CA PHE A 317 6.82 1.82 1.07
C PHE A 317 6.84 0.30 1.32
N ALA A 318 6.89 -0.10 2.57
CA ALA A 318 7.10 -1.47 3.02
C ALA A 318 8.46 -2.03 2.57
N ASP A 319 8.46 -2.87 1.56
CA ASP A 319 9.62 -3.47 0.91
C ASP A 319 10.06 -2.74 -0.37
N ASP A 320 9.21 -1.87 -0.90
CA ASP A 320 9.55 -1.02 -2.05
C ASP A 320 10.37 0.20 -1.60
N ILE A 321 11.64 0.27 -2.01
CA ILE A 321 12.54 1.39 -1.73
C ILE A 321 12.90 2.08 -3.03
N CYS A 322 12.94 3.39 -3.00
CA CYS A 322 13.53 4.17 -4.07
C CYS A 322 14.41 5.29 -3.51
N ILE A 323 15.54 5.51 -4.16
CA ILE A 323 16.47 6.57 -3.85
C ILE A 323 16.61 7.50 -5.04
N PHE A 324 16.73 8.79 -4.79
CA PHE A 324 16.80 9.82 -5.84
C PHE A 324 17.97 10.77 -5.58
N ALA A 325 18.77 10.99 -6.61
CA ALA A 325 19.77 12.04 -6.63
C ALA A 325 19.38 13.15 -7.60
N GLN A 326 19.58 14.39 -7.19
CA GLN A 326 19.42 15.57 -8.04
C GLN A 326 20.81 16.13 -8.40
N GLY A 327 21.01 16.51 -9.65
CA GLY A 327 22.26 17.11 -10.13
C GLY A 327 22.05 17.91 -11.41
N LYS A 328 23.11 18.51 -11.91
CA LYS A 328 23.11 19.21 -13.20
C LYS A 328 23.42 18.27 -14.35
N THR A 329 24.18 17.22 -14.11
CA THR A 329 24.63 16.23 -15.11
C THR A 329 24.40 14.80 -14.64
N PRO A 330 24.34 13.82 -15.57
CA PRO A 330 24.24 12.39 -15.21
C PRO A 330 25.41 11.88 -14.38
N GLU A 331 26.62 12.42 -14.59
CA GLU A 331 27.83 12.05 -13.84
C GLU A 331 27.71 12.41 -12.36
N GLU A 332 27.17 13.61 -12.08
CA GLU A 332 26.93 14.08 -10.71
C GLU A 332 25.91 13.18 -9.99
N THR A 333 24.79 12.88 -10.64
CA THR A 333 23.75 12.02 -10.04
C THR A 333 24.23 10.59 -9.87
N ALA A 334 24.97 10.05 -10.84
CA ALA A 334 25.53 8.70 -10.75
C ALA A 334 26.53 8.56 -9.60
N ARG A 335 27.42 9.56 -9.42
CA ARG A 335 28.39 9.57 -8.31
C ARG A 335 27.68 9.53 -6.95
N ILE A 336 26.64 10.36 -6.75
CA ILE A 336 25.89 10.40 -5.50
C ILE A 336 25.18 9.05 -5.28
N LEU A 337 24.49 8.52 -6.29
CA LEU A 337 23.79 7.25 -6.21
C LEU A 337 24.72 6.08 -5.90
N ASN A 338 25.87 5.98 -6.60
CA ASN A 338 26.82 4.89 -6.38
C ASN A 338 27.41 4.92 -4.98
N THR A 339 27.69 6.10 -4.43
CA THR A 339 28.16 6.25 -3.05
C THR A 339 27.12 5.74 -2.06
N ASP A 340 25.85 6.11 -2.22
CA ASP A 340 24.80 5.70 -1.28
C ASP A 340 24.38 4.25 -1.48
N LEU A 341 24.41 3.72 -2.72
CA LEU A 341 24.18 2.30 -2.99
C LEU A 341 25.24 1.40 -2.34
N SER A 342 26.51 1.84 -2.26
CA SER A 342 27.54 1.15 -1.49
C SER A 342 27.18 1.06 -0.01
N LYS A 343 26.77 2.18 0.60
CA LYS A 343 26.33 2.19 2.01
C LYS A 343 25.12 1.29 2.26
N ILE A 344 24.15 1.29 1.33
CA ILE A 344 22.99 0.38 1.38
C ILE A 344 23.43 -1.07 1.29
N SER A 345 24.42 -1.39 0.46
CA SER A 345 25.00 -2.71 0.36
C SER A 345 25.66 -3.16 1.66
N ASP A 346 26.46 -2.30 2.29
CA ASP A 346 27.11 -2.57 3.59
C ASP A 346 26.07 -2.78 4.70
N TRP A 347 25.03 -1.94 4.74
CA TRP A 347 23.90 -2.08 5.64
C TRP A 347 23.17 -3.42 5.41
N ALA A 348 22.92 -3.78 4.15
CA ALA A 348 22.24 -5.02 3.77
C ALA A 348 23.04 -6.27 4.22
N ASN A 349 24.35 -6.26 4.04
CA ASN A 349 25.24 -7.32 4.50
C ASN A 349 25.23 -7.43 6.03
N LYS A 350 25.31 -6.29 6.72
CA LYS A 350 25.27 -6.20 8.18
C LYS A 350 23.96 -6.76 8.76
N TRP A 351 22.82 -6.44 8.16
CA TRP A 351 21.50 -6.84 8.64
C TRP A 351 20.89 -8.02 7.87
N LYS A 352 21.69 -8.71 7.04
CA LYS A 352 21.29 -9.93 6.29
C LYS A 352 20.05 -9.72 5.42
N VAL A 353 19.89 -8.52 4.88
CA VAL A 353 18.82 -8.17 3.95
C VAL A 353 19.32 -8.37 2.52
N ASN A 354 18.60 -9.16 1.74
CA ASN A 354 18.99 -9.47 0.37
C ASN A 354 18.21 -8.62 -0.63
N PHE A 355 18.92 -7.80 -1.38
CA PHE A 355 18.39 -7.13 -2.56
C PHE A 355 18.54 -8.00 -3.80
N ASN A 356 17.69 -7.77 -4.80
CA ASN A 356 17.77 -8.42 -6.09
C ASN A 356 18.30 -7.45 -7.16
N PRO A 357 19.59 -7.48 -7.52
CA PRO A 357 20.16 -6.55 -8.50
C PRO A 357 19.49 -6.66 -9.88
N SER A 358 19.08 -7.84 -10.32
CA SER A 358 18.47 -8.06 -11.63
C SER A 358 17.08 -7.40 -11.76
N LYS A 359 16.35 -7.26 -10.64
CA LYS A 359 15.06 -6.58 -10.58
C LYS A 359 15.17 -5.10 -10.23
N THR A 360 16.26 -4.70 -9.59
CA THR A 360 16.58 -3.29 -9.32
C THR A 360 16.70 -2.55 -10.65
N LYS A 361 16.11 -1.36 -10.75
CA LYS A 361 16.07 -0.55 -11.97
C LYS A 361 16.51 0.87 -11.66
N ASN A 362 17.18 1.51 -12.62
CA ASN A 362 17.44 2.93 -12.57
C ASN A 362 16.71 3.68 -13.69
N MET A 363 16.37 4.94 -13.44
CA MET A 363 15.73 5.82 -14.42
C MET A 363 16.26 7.24 -14.28
N LEU A 364 16.70 7.80 -15.38
CA LEU A 364 17.09 9.21 -15.48
C LEU A 364 15.88 10.05 -15.89
N PHE A 365 15.43 10.94 -15.02
CA PHE A 365 14.32 11.87 -15.28
C PHE A 365 14.87 13.18 -15.83
N SER A 366 14.68 13.40 -17.12
CA SER A 366 15.14 14.59 -17.81
C SER A 366 14.27 14.91 -19.03
N ASN A 367 14.16 16.20 -19.35
CA ASN A 367 13.63 16.69 -20.63
C ASN A 367 14.74 16.84 -21.69
N LYS A 368 16.01 16.62 -21.31
CA LYS A 368 17.16 16.64 -22.21
C LYS A 368 17.56 15.22 -22.59
N VAL A 369 18.07 15.02 -23.76
CA VAL A 369 18.68 13.77 -24.19
C VAL A 369 20.18 13.84 -23.86
N PHE A 370 20.70 12.78 -23.28
CA PHE A 370 22.12 12.59 -22.99
C PHE A 370 22.64 11.44 -23.83
N SER A 371 23.74 11.65 -24.51
CA SER A 371 24.38 10.65 -25.39
C SER A 371 25.03 9.52 -24.59
N ASN A 372 25.50 9.83 -23.40
CA ASN A 372 26.10 8.85 -22.49
C ASN A 372 25.63 9.11 -21.07
N THR A 373 25.35 8.04 -20.33
CA THR A 373 25.00 8.08 -18.91
C THR A 373 25.88 7.08 -18.16
N PRO A 374 26.59 7.50 -17.10
CA PRO A 374 27.42 6.58 -16.32
C PRO A 374 26.62 5.44 -15.73
N ASP A 375 27.28 4.30 -15.57
CA ASP A 375 26.69 3.12 -14.95
C ASP A 375 26.38 3.36 -13.47
N ILE A 376 25.22 2.89 -13.08
CA ILE A 376 24.84 2.76 -11.68
C ILE A 376 25.18 1.35 -11.23
N LEU A 377 25.99 1.23 -10.18
CA LEU A 377 26.46 -0.04 -9.64
C LEU A 377 25.78 -0.37 -8.31
N PHE A 378 25.30 -1.60 -8.17
CA PHE A 378 24.78 -2.12 -6.92
C PHE A 378 25.27 -3.56 -6.71
N ASN A 379 25.94 -3.82 -5.61
CA ASN A 379 26.63 -5.10 -5.34
C ASN A 379 27.52 -5.53 -6.54
N ASN A 380 28.34 -4.64 -7.04
CA ASN A 380 29.21 -4.83 -8.21
C ASN A 380 28.49 -5.23 -9.51
N THR A 381 27.18 -5.06 -9.56
CA THR A 381 26.36 -5.34 -10.74
C THR A 381 25.80 -4.05 -11.33
N VAL A 382 25.88 -3.90 -12.65
CA VAL A 382 25.28 -2.74 -13.33
C VAL A 382 23.76 -2.80 -13.22
N VAL A 383 23.18 -1.76 -12.65
CA VAL A 383 21.72 -1.61 -12.51
C VAL A 383 21.14 -1.17 -13.86
N LYS A 384 20.27 -2.00 -14.42
CA LYS A 384 19.65 -1.74 -15.72
C LYS A 384 18.91 -0.41 -15.75
N GLN A 385 19.28 0.48 -16.66
CA GLN A 385 18.52 1.70 -16.97
C GLN A 385 17.26 1.35 -17.76
N VAL A 386 16.12 1.97 -17.36
CA VAL A 386 14.83 1.73 -18.00
C VAL A 386 14.13 3.02 -18.38
N HIS A 387 13.32 2.96 -19.45
CA HIS A 387 12.50 4.07 -19.92
C HIS A 387 11.05 3.99 -19.41
N GLU A 388 10.67 2.91 -18.78
CA GLU A 388 9.37 2.71 -18.16
C GLU A 388 9.54 1.91 -16.88
N HIS A 389 9.01 2.41 -15.77
CA HIS A 389 9.00 1.70 -14.49
C HIS A 389 7.65 1.88 -13.80
N LYS A 390 7.12 0.78 -13.26
CA LYS A 390 5.87 0.79 -12.49
C LYS A 390 6.18 0.86 -11.01
N HIS A 391 6.03 2.05 -10.41
CA HIS A 391 6.22 2.26 -8.97
C HIS A 391 4.87 2.46 -8.27
N LEU A 392 4.61 1.69 -7.21
CA LEU A 392 3.36 1.73 -6.44
C LEU A 392 2.09 1.76 -7.32
N GLY A 393 2.10 0.99 -8.40
CA GLY A 393 0.95 0.88 -9.31
C GLY A 393 0.84 1.97 -10.39
N ILE A 394 1.71 2.96 -10.41
CA ILE A 394 1.77 4.06 -11.39
C ILE A 394 3.00 3.88 -12.30
N TRP A 395 2.80 3.98 -13.60
CA TRP A 395 3.90 3.96 -14.57
C TRP A 395 4.58 5.32 -14.65
N LEU A 396 5.88 5.33 -14.38
CA LEU A 396 6.77 6.47 -14.53
C LEU A 396 7.56 6.34 -15.83
N THR A 397 7.87 7.47 -16.45
CA THR A 397 8.74 7.60 -17.65
C THR A 397 9.74 8.73 -17.44
N PRO A 398 10.88 8.75 -18.15
CA PRO A 398 11.91 9.79 -18.02
C PRO A 398 11.40 11.23 -18.14
N THR A 399 10.39 11.46 -18.96
CA THR A 399 9.78 12.79 -19.20
C THR A 399 8.48 13.01 -18.43
N LEU A 400 8.06 12.07 -17.54
CA LEU A 400 6.74 12.04 -16.91
C LEU A 400 5.60 12.18 -17.93
N CYS A 401 5.73 11.51 -19.08
CA CYS A 401 4.65 11.33 -20.04
C CYS A 401 3.73 10.21 -19.55
N TRP A 402 2.44 10.51 -19.44
CA TRP A 402 1.47 9.59 -18.83
C TRP A 402 0.79 8.63 -19.82
N SER A 403 1.13 8.69 -21.12
CA SER A 403 0.47 7.88 -22.15
C SER A 403 0.59 6.37 -21.89
N LYS A 404 1.72 5.90 -21.31
CA LYS A 404 1.87 4.51 -20.87
C LYS A 404 0.89 4.15 -19.74
N GLN A 405 0.78 5.00 -18.71
CA GLN A 405 -0.16 4.83 -17.62
C GLN A 405 -1.61 4.74 -18.15
N ILE A 406 -1.98 5.63 -19.06
CA ILE A 406 -3.33 5.65 -19.64
C ILE A 406 -3.58 4.41 -20.50
N HIS A 407 -2.59 3.98 -21.29
CA HIS A 407 -2.69 2.74 -22.07
C HIS A 407 -3.01 1.54 -21.17
N GLU A 408 -2.28 1.37 -20.08
CA GLU A 408 -2.47 0.27 -19.12
C GLU A 408 -3.82 0.34 -18.38
N ILE A 409 -4.27 1.55 -18.05
CA ILE A 409 -5.62 1.75 -17.48
C ILE A 409 -6.68 1.34 -18.49
N CYS A 410 -6.54 1.78 -19.76
CA CYS A 410 -7.49 1.47 -20.82
C CYS A 410 -7.57 -0.04 -21.08
N LEU A 411 -6.45 -0.76 -21.11
CA LEU A 411 -6.43 -2.22 -21.26
C LEU A 411 -7.22 -2.91 -20.14
N ARG A 412 -6.90 -2.58 -18.89
CA ARG A 412 -7.56 -3.17 -17.72
C ARG A 412 -9.04 -2.81 -17.62
N ALA A 413 -9.39 -1.56 -17.92
CA ALA A 413 -10.75 -1.09 -17.87
C ALA A 413 -11.61 -1.70 -19.00
N ASN A 414 -11.07 -1.84 -20.22
CA ASN A 414 -11.76 -2.49 -21.35
C ASN A 414 -11.98 -4.00 -21.09
N SER A 415 -11.02 -4.71 -20.52
CA SER A 415 -11.21 -6.12 -20.11
C SER A 415 -12.37 -6.25 -19.11
N LYS A 416 -12.45 -5.36 -18.12
CA LYS A 416 -13.56 -5.34 -17.15
C LYS A 416 -14.89 -4.89 -17.77
N LEU A 417 -14.85 -4.01 -18.76
CA LEU A 417 -16.04 -3.59 -19.52
C LEU A 417 -16.60 -4.75 -20.35
N ALA A 418 -15.73 -5.60 -20.91
CA ALA A 418 -16.17 -6.82 -21.60
C ALA A 418 -16.92 -7.77 -20.64
N VAL A 419 -16.41 -7.95 -19.41
CA VAL A 419 -17.10 -8.73 -18.37
C VAL A 419 -18.42 -8.06 -17.97
N LEU A 420 -18.47 -6.72 -17.86
CA LEU A 420 -19.72 -6.03 -17.55
C LEU A 420 -20.77 -6.23 -18.66
N ARG A 421 -20.31 -6.31 -19.91
CA ARG A 421 -21.18 -6.58 -21.06
C ARG A 421 -21.79 -8.00 -21.02
N SER A 422 -21.03 -9.02 -20.60
CA SER A 422 -21.56 -10.40 -20.51
C SER A 422 -22.64 -10.56 -19.43
N VAL A 423 -22.76 -9.60 -18.50
CA VAL A 423 -23.81 -9.59 -17.47
C VAL A 423 -24.81 -8.44 -17.66
N SER A 424 -24.98 -7.95 -18.89
CA SER A 424 -25.85 -6.80 -19.24
C SER A 424 -27.33 -7.03 -18.93
N TYR A 425 -27.77 -8.29 -18.75
CA TYR A 425 -29.12 -8.67 -18.31
C TYR A 425 -29.44 -8.31 -16.85
N LEU A 426 -28.46 -7.88 -16.07
CA LEU A 426 -28.65 -7.46 -14.68
C LEU A 426 -29.34 -6.08 -14.61
N SER A 427 -29.98 -5.80 -13.49
CA SER A 427 -30.64 -4.50 -13.26
C SER A 427 -29.66 -3.33 -13.41
N ARG A 428 -30.16 -2.18 -13.88
CA ARG A 428 -29.40 -0.93 -14.03
C ARG A 428 -28.61 -0.55 -12.75
N SER A 429 -29.25 -0.68 -11.58
CA SER A 429 -28.60 -0.37 -10.29
C SER A 429 -27.42 -1.31 -10.00
N THR A 430 -27.53 -2.58 -10.38
CA THR A 430 -26.46 -3.56 -10.24
C THR A 430 -25.32 -3.28 -11.22
N LEU A 431 -25.61 -2.96 -12.48
CA LEU A 431 -24.62 -2.59 -13.49
C LEU A 431 -23.88 -1.31 -13.11
N ASP A 432 -24.58 -0.28 -12.60
CA ASP A 432 -23.98 0.96 -12.08
C ASP A 432 -23.02 0.67 -10.92
N LEU A 433 -23.44 -0.19 -9.99
CA LEU A 433 -22.57 -0.60 -8.88
C LEU A 433 -21.32 -1.34 -9.37
N LEU A 434 -21.47 -2.29 -10.31
CA LEU A 434 -20.35 -3.02 -10.90
C LEU A 434 -19.39 -2.10 -11.64
N TYR A 435 -19.89 -1.13 -12.41
CA TYR A 435 -19.07 -0.10 -13.03
C TYR A 435 -18.24 0.65 -11.99
N LYS A 436 -18.90 1.19 -10.94
CA LYS A 436 -18.21 1.96 -9.89
C LYS A 436 -17.15 1.14 -9.15
N LEU A 437 -17.42 -0.13 -8.86
CA LEU A 437 -16.51 -1.02 -8.13
C LEU A 437 -15.39 -1.57 -9.00
N GLN A 438 -15.64 -1.91 -10.27
CA GLN A 438 -14.69 -2.65 -11.09
C GLN A 438 -13.97 -1.80 -12.12
N ILE A 439 -14.63 -0.83 -12.73
CA ILE A 439 -14.07 -0.04 -13.83
C ILE A 439 -13.62 1.33 -13.32
N ARG A 440 -14.51 2.09 -12.67
CA ARG A 440 -14.18 3.43 -12.18
C ARG A 440 -13.06 3.40 -11.13
N SER A 441 -13.02 2.39 -10.28
CA SER A 441 -11.92 2.22 -9.31
C SER A 441 -10.54 2.08 -9.95
N VAL A 442 -10.46 1.50 -11.16
CA VAL A 442 -9.20 1.40 -11.93
C VAL A 442 -8.80 2.76 -12.49
N ILE A 443 -9.77 3.56 -12.95
CA ILE A 443 -9.54 4.91 -13.48
C ILE A 443 -9.18 5.88 -12.35
N ASP A 444 -9.88 5.80 -11.21
CA ASP A 444 -9.70 6.69 -10.07
C ASP A 444 -8.32 6.57 -9.41
N TYR A 445 -7.66 5.39 -9.53
CA TYR A 445 -6.37 5.16 -8.90
C TYR A 445 -5.28 6.06 -9.49
N GLY A 446 -4.79 7.00 -8.68
CA GLY A 446 -3.79 7.97 -9.06
C GLY A 446 -4.27 9.07 -10.02
N LEU A 447 -5.57 9.15 -10.37
CA LEU A 447 -6.09 10.09 -11.34
C LEU A 447 -5.71 11.55 -11.03
N CYS A 448 -5.68 11.93 -9.75
CA CYS A 448 -5.30 13.28 -9.33
C CYS A 448 -3.81 13.61 -9.56
N ILE A 449 -2.93 12.60 -9.74
CA ILE A 449 -1.50 12.80 -9.97
C ILE A 449 -1.27 13.39 -11.36
N TYR A 450 -1.96 12.87 -12.37
CA TYR A 450 -1.61 13.08 -13.76
C TYR A 450 -2.70 13.71 -14.62
N TYR A 451 -3.98 13.67 -14.23
CA TYR A 451 -5.09 14.04 -15.12
C TYR A 451 -4.94 15.42 -15.76
N HIS A 452 -4.54 16.43 -14.99
CA HIS A 452 -4.42 17.82 -15.46
C HIS A 452 -3.20 18.06 -16.38
N SER A 453 -2.28 17.10 -16.45
CA SER A 453 -1.11 17.13 -17.34
C SER A 453 -1.21 16.16 -18.52
N LEU A 454 -2.36 15.48 -18.69
CA LEU A 454 -2.60 14.57 -19.82
C LEU A 454 -2.64 15.31 -21.16
N LYS A 455 -2.26 14.60 -22.22
CA LYS A 455 -2.56 14.99 -23.61
C LYS A 455 -4.05 14.82 -23.89
N GLN A 456 -4.61 15.64 -24.78
CA GLN A 456 -6.06 15.55 -25.13
C GLN A 456 -6.45 14.16 -25.67
N THR A 457 -5.56 13.51 -26.42
CA THR A 457 -5.77 12.14 -26.92
C THR A 457 -5.95 11.12 -25.78
N ASP A 458 -5.19 11.26 -24.70
CA ASP A 458 -5.28 10.38 -23.54
C ASP A 458 -6.55 10.65 -22.70
N VAL A 459 -6.93 11.94 -22.56
CA VAL A 459 -8.21 12.35 -21.95
C VAL A 459 -9.38 11.75 -22.74
N TYR A 460 -9.34 11.85 -24.06
CA TYR A 460 -10.37 11.28 -24.93
C TYR A 460 -10.49 9.75 -24.73
N ARG A 461 -9.36 9.03 -24.70
CA ARG A 461 -9.34 7.56 -24.46
C ARG A 461 -10.01 7.17 -23.15
N LEU A 462 -9.72 7.88 -22.06
CA LEU A 462 -10.35 7.63 -20.76
C LEU A 462 -11.85 7.92 -20.79
N ASN A 463 -12.26 9.06 -21.36
CA ASN A 463 -13.67 9.45 -21.47
C ASN A 463 -14.46 8.44 -22.30
N GLN A 464 -13.88 7.85 -23.34
CA GLN A 464 -14.53 6.81 -24.15
C GLN A 464 -14.86 5.55 -23.33
N ILE A 465 -14.03 5.17 -22.34
CA ILE A 465 -14.34 4.04 -21.46
C ILE A 465 -15.56 4.35 -20.61
N GLN A 466 -15.60 5.54 -19.98
CA GLN A 466 -16.73 5.96 -19.17
C GLN A 466 -18.02 6.06 -20.01
N TYR A 467 -17.93 6.62 -21.21
CA TYR A 467 -19.04 6.73 -22.13
C TYR A 467 -19.60 5.36 -22.54
N ARG A 468 -18.74 4.42 -22.94
CA ARG A 468 -19.15 3.04 -23.29
C ARG A 468 -19.80 2.32 -22.11
N ALA A 469 -19.23 2.47 -20.91
CA ALA A 469 -19.81 1.92 -19.69
C ALA A 469 -21.19 2.54 -19.39
N GLY A 470 -21.31 3.86 -19.58
CA GLY A 470 -22.57 4.58 -19.37
C GLY A 470 -23.69 4.09 -20.32
N LYS A 471 -23.38 3.90 -21.60
CA LYS A 471 -24.34 3.32 -22.56
C LYS A 471 -24.81 1.93 -22.13
N LEU A 472 -23.88 1.09 -21.68
CA LEU A 472 -24.21 -0.26 -21.23
C LEU A 472 -25.12 -0.26 -19.99
N VAL A 473 -24.85 0.65 -19.02
CA VAL A 473 -25.60 0.73 -17.76
C VAL A 473 -26.99 1.30 -17.97
N SER A 474 -27.15 2.27 -18.88
CA SER A 474 -28.44 2.94 -19.12
C SER A 474 -29.31 2.25 -20.18
N GLY A 475 -28.71 1.41 -21.03
CA GLY A 475 -29.38 0.92 -22.24
C GLY A 475 -29.55 2.01 -23.31
N ALA A 476 -28.81 3.11 -23.23
CA ALA A 476 -28.97 4.25 -24.12
C ALA A 476 -28.64 3.94 -25.58
N LEU A 477 -29.35 4.61 -26.49
CA LEU A 477 -29.16 4.50 -27.93
C LEU A 477 -27.77 4.94 -28.37
N HIS A 478 -27.32 4.47 -29.53
CA HIS A 478 -25.96 4.67 -30.03
C HIS A 478 -25.53 6.16 -30.10
N TYR A 479 -26.48 7.05 -30.41
CA TYR A 479 -26.24 8.49 -30.61
C TYR A 479 -26.45 9.36 -29.36
N THR A 480 -26.69 8.78 -28.18
CA THR A 480 -26.88 9.54 -26.94
C THR A 480 -25.62 10.32 -26.60
N SER A 481 -25.72 11.63 -26.41
CA SER A 481 -24.57 12.45 -26.03
C SER A 481 -24.07 12.10 -24.62
N SER A 482 -22.74 12.23 -24.40
CA SER A 482 -22.14 11.91 -23.11
C SER A 482 -22.69 12.76 -21.96
N SER A 483 -23.01 14.04 -22.21
CA SER A 483 -23.57 14.95 -21.21
C SER A 483 -24.97 14.51 -20.75
N LYS A 484 -25.87 14.16 -21.68
CA LYS A 484 -27.21 13.62 -21.35
C LYS A 484 -27.10 12.30 -20.59
N LEU A 485 -26.21 11.41 -21.04
CA LEU A 485 -25.96 10.12 -20.41
C LEU A 485 -25.48 10.23 -18.98
N PHE A 486 -24.48 11.10 -18.73
CA PHE A 486 -23.92 11.28 -17.38
C PHE A 486 -24.88 12.00 -16.44
N LEU A 487 -25.70 12.92 -16.97
CA LEU A 487 -26.78 13.54 -16.20
C LEU A 487 -27.81 12.49 -15.73
N GLU A 488 -28.25 11.61 -16.63
CA GLU A 488 -29.21 10.55 -16.34
C GLU A 488 -28.68 9.54 -15.31
N LEU A 489 -27.40 9.16 -15.42
CA LEU A 489 -26.75 8.23 -14.51
C LEU A 489 -26.29 8.90 -13.20
N ALA A 490 -26.39 10.22 -13.10
CA ALA A 490 -25.80 11.03 -12.03
C ALA A 490 -24.28 10.74 -11.87
N TRP A 491 -23.59 10.58 -13.02
CA TRP A 491 -22.15 10.42 -13.05
C TRP A 491 -21.46 11.75 -13.31
N GLU A 492 -20.43 12.03 -12.52
CA GLU A 492 -19.53 13.15 -12.82
C GLU A 492 -18.60 12.81 -14.00
N GLU A 493 -18.25 13.84 -14.78
CA GLU A 493 -17.17 13.73 -15.78
C GLU A 493 -15.83 13.43 -15.10
N LEU A 494 -14.91 12.78 -15.81
CA LEU A 494 -13.59 12.44 -15.26
C LEU A 494 -12.77 13.69 -14.89
N SER A 495 -12.98 14.82 -15.58
CA SER A 495 -12.40 16.12 -15.22
C SER A 495 -12.85 16.59 -13.83
N CYS A 496 -14.15 16.53 -13.55
CA CYS A 496 -14.75 16.84 -12.25
C CYS A 496 -14.29 15.84 -11.19
N ARG A 497 -14.23 14.55 -11.55
CA ARG A 497 -13.76 13.48 -10.68
C ARG A 497 -12.31 13.69 -10.25
N ALA A 498 -11.42 14.06 -11.19
CA ALA A 498 -10.02 14.36 -10.89
C ALA A 498 -9.88 15.56 -9.94
N LYS A 499 -10.68 16.62 -10.15
CA LYS A 499 -10.71 17.78 -9.23
C LYS A 499 -11.19 17.39 -7.84
N PHE A 500 -12.27 16.61 -7.75
CA PHE A 500 -12.78 16.09 -6.46
C PHE A 500 -11.72 15.29 -5.70
N LEU A 501 -11.09 14.32 -6.37
CA LEU A 501 -10.07 13.48 -5.76
C LEU A 501 -8.85 14.29 -5.32
N GLY A 502 -8.38 15.21 -6.17
CA GLY A 502 -7.22 16.03 -5.87
C GLY A 502 -7.47 17.05 -4.75
N LEU A 503 -8.63 17.74 -4.74
CA LEU A 503 -9.00 18.63 -3.64
C LEU A 503 -9.15 17.88 -2.33
N THR A 504 -9.66 16.65 -2.37
CA THR A 504 -9.77 15.78 -1.19
C THR A 504 -8.39 15.46 -0.62
N VAL A 505 -7.42 15.11 -1.47
CA VAL A 505 -6.02 14.84 -1.04
C VAL A 505 -5.39 16.15 -0.53
N PHE A 506 -5.52 17.23 -1.27
CA PHE A 506 -4.93 18.53 -0.93
C PHE A 506 -5.43 19.05 0.42
N HIS A 507 -6.75 19.01 0.66
CA HIS A 507 -7.34 19.44 1.92
C HIS A 507 -6.96 18.54 3.09
N LYS A 508 -6.78 17.22 2.87
CA LYS A 508 -6.27 16.31 3.87
C LYS A 508 -4.85 16.69 4.32
N ILE A 509 -4.00 17.12 3.37
CA ILE A 509 -2.65 17.63 3.67
C ILE A 509 -2.74 18.97 4.42
N HIS A 510 -3.65 19.87 3.98
CA HIS A 510 -3.90 21.16 4.63
C HIS A 510 -4.29 21.01 6.11
N LEU A 511 -5.17 20.07 6.42
CA LEU A 511 -5.60 19.78 7.80
C LEU A 511 -4.54 19.06 8.66
N GLY A 512 -3.37 18.74 8.10
CA GLY A 512 -2.35 17.97 8.84
C GLY A 512 -2.74 16.51 9.12
N LEU A 513 -3.72 15.97 8.39
CA LEU A 513 -4.17 14.57 8.52
C LEU A 513 -3.28 13.59 7.74
N THR A 514 -2.13 14.06 7.28
CA THR A 514 -1.09 13.29 6.58
C THR A 514 0.21 13.35 7.37
N ARG A 515 1.13 12.44 7.08
CA ARG A 515 2.46 12.52 7.68
C ARG A 515 3.25 13.73 7.15
N PRO A 516 4.30 14.19 7.88
CA PRO A 516 4.98 15.46 7.60
C PRO A 516 5.58 15.58 6.20
N LEU A 517 6.13 14.50 5.63
CA LEU A 517 6.88 14.54 4.37
C LEU A 517 6.11 15.21 3.22
N ILE A 518 4.87 14.79 2.98
CA ILE A 518 4.08 15.35 1.86
C ILE A 518 3.70 16.83 2.10
N LYS A 519 3.63 17.26 3.36
CA LYS A 519 3.33 18.65 3.74
C LYS A 519 4.45 19.61 3.30
N THR A 520 5.70 19.14 3.20
CA THR A 520 6.83 19.96 2.72
C THR A 520 6.67 20.41 1.26
N CYS A 521 5.82 19.73 0.48
CA CYS A 521 5.50 20.12 -0.89
C CYS A 521 4.46 21.26 -0.97
N MET A 522 3.84 21.62 0.15
CA MET A 522 2.84 22.69 0.16
C MET A 522 3.50 24.07 0.12
N PRO A 523 2.94 25.05 -0.60
CA PRO A 523 3.42 26.42 -0.51
C PRO A 523 3.03 27.05 0.84
N SER A 524 3.67 28.18 1.18
CA SER A 524 3.38 28.90 2.40
C SER A 524 1.94 29.45 2.41
N LEU A 525 1.33 29.48 3.59
CA LEU A 525 0.00 30.08 3.77
C LEU A 525 0.13 31.60 3.87
N ARG A 526 -0.68 32.32 3.11
CA ARG A 526 -0.89 33.77 3.28
C ARG A 526 -2.13 34.00 4.12
N VAL A 527 -1.96 34.64 5.26
CA VAL A 527 -3.04 35.16 6.11
C VAL A 527 -3.02 36.67 5.95
N ASN A 528 -3.96 37.22 5.18
CA ASN A 528 -4.13 38.67 5.10
C ASN A 528 -4.80 39.19 6.38
N GLN A 529 -4.01 39.85 7.23
CA GLN A 529 -4.46 40.40 8.50
C GLN A 529 -5.23 41.71 8.33
N ASN A 530 -5.12 42.38 7.19
CA ASN A 530 -5.62 43.75 6.99
C ASN A 530 -7.08 43.87 6.52
N ASN A 531 -7.83 42.79 6.43
CA ASN A 531 -9.25 42.83 6.07
C ASN A 531 -10.10 42.15 7.14
N THR A 532 -11.19 42.78 7.54
CA THR A 532 -12.26 42.26 8.40
C THR A 532 -12.80 40.88 7.94
N ARG A 533 -12.38 40.40 6.78
CA ARG A 533 -12.62 39.05 6.21
C ARG A 533 -11.28 38.36 5.93
N ALA A 534 -10.68 37.81 6.94
CA ALA A 534 -9.46 37.00 6.77
C ALA A 534 -9.64 35.92 5.69
N THR A 535 -8.97 36.10 4.56
CA THR A 535 -8.97 35.12 3.47
C THR A 535 -7.73 34.24 3.57
N ILE A 536 -7.93 32.94 3.82
CA ILE A 536 -6.85 31.95 3.79
C ILE A 536 -6.56 31.59 2.33
N SER A 537 -5.32 31.77 1.89
CA SER A 537 -4.86 31.38 0.56
C SER A 537 -3.42 30.87 0.62
N TYR A 538 -3.02 30.10 -0.37
CA TYR A 538 -1.65 29.67 -0.53
C TYR A 538 -0.87 30.63 -1.44
N GLU A 539 0.42 30.77 -1.17
CA GLU A 539 1.33 31.44 -2.07
C GLU A 539 1.35 30.76 -3.44
N ARG A 540 1.54 31.57 -4.48
CA ARG A 540 1.66 31.02 -5.84
C ARG A 540 3.06 30.43 -6.01
N PHE A 541 3.12 29.22 -6.53
CA PHE A 541 4.39 28.68 -7.00
C PHE A 541 4.95 29.59 -8.14
N PRO A 542 6.25 29.85 -8.18
CA PRO A 542 6.85 30.55 -9.30
C PRO A 542 6.58 29.76 -10.58
N GLN A 543 5.87 30.37 -11.54
CA GLN A 543 5.48 29.73 -12.80
C GLN A 543 6.70 29.71 -13.74
N LYS A 544 7.48 28.63 -13.71
CA LYS A 544 8.63 28.45 -14.62
C LYS A 544 8.33 27.64 -15.87
N SER A 545 7.23 26.86 -15.88
CA SER A 545 6.77 26.11 -17.05
C SER A 545 5.29 25.75 -16.96
N VAL A 546 4.63 25.59 -18.13
CA VAL A 546 3.24 25.13 -18.23
C VAL A 546 3.08 23.72 -17.61
N GLN A 547 4.07 22.85 -17.79
CA GLN A 547 4.04 21.50 -17.23
C GLN A 547 4.11 21.50 -15.71
N PHE A 548 4.92 22.38 -15.11
CA PHE A 548 4.97 22.53 -13.65
C PHE A 548 3.66 23.06 -13.10
N SER A 549 3.05 24.09 -13.73
CA SER A 549 1.78 24.68 -13.28
C SER A 549 0.60 23.70 -13.32
N LYS A 550 0.65 22.69 -14.19
CA LYS A 550 -0.36 21.61 -14.29
C LYS A 550 -0.08 20.42 -13.34
N SER A 551 1.05 20.40 -12.64
CA SER A 551 1.35 19.39 -11.65
C SER A 551 0.50 19.57 -10.38
N PHE A 552 0.40 18.54 -9.54
CA PHE A 552 -0.56 18.47 -8.45
C PHE A 552 -0.53 19.71 -7.52
N PHE A 553 0.58 20.01 -6.89
CA PHE A 553 0.63 21.07 -5.87
C PHE A 553 0.35 22.48 -6.44
N PRO A 554 0.99 22.91 -7.55
CA PRO A 554 0.65 24.20 -8.15
C PRO A 554 -0.80 24.30 -8.63
N TYR A 555 -1.33 23.25 -9.21
CA TYR A 555 -2.71 23.23 -9.70
C TYR A 555 -3.72 23.27 -8.56
N PHE A 556 -3.59 22.36 -7.57
CA PHE A 556 -4.57 22.26 -6.50
C PHE A 556 -4.46 23.37 -5.44
N SER A 557 -3.29 23.96 -5.22
CA SER A 557 -3.16 25.15 -4.37
C SER A 557 -3.95 26.34 -4.94
N LYS A 558 -3.88 26.54 -6.28
CA LYS A 558 -4.67 27.56 -6.97
C LYS A 558 -6.17 27.25 -6.90
N LEU A 559 -6.55 26.01 -7.22
CA LEU A 559 -7.95 25.59 -7.20
C LEU A 559 -8.55 25.65 -5.79
N TRP A 560 -7.82 25.19 -4.76
CA TRP A 560 -8.26 25.26 -3.36
C TRP A 560 -8.39 26.72 -2.89
N SER A 561 -7.46 27.59 -3.26
CA SER A 561 -7.52 29.01 -2.91
C SER A 561 -8.74 29.72 -3.52
N SER A 562 -9.24 29.25 -4.67
CA SER A 562 -10.44 29.79 -5.31
C SER A 562 -11.77 29.29 -4.71
N LEU A 563 -11.74 28.28 -3.81
CA LEU A 563 -12.94 27.79 -3.15
C LEU A 563 -13.57 28.87 -2.22
N ASN A 564 -14.87 28.77 -2.01
CA ASN A 564 -15.57 29.61 -1.05
C ASN A 564 -14.96 29.45 0.36
N LYS A 565 -14.89 30.55 1.13
CA LYS A 565 -14.37 30.58 2.51
C LYS A 565 -15.03 29.53 3.39
N ASN A 566 -16.34 29.35 3.32
CA ASN A 566 -17.10 28.39 4.11
C ASN A 566 -16.62 26.95 3.87
N ILE A 567 -16.19 26.60 2.65
CA ILE A 567 -15.67 25.28 2.31
C ILE A 567 -14.23 25.12 2.78
N LYS A 568 -13.40 26.16 2.62
CA LYS A 568 -11.96 26.12 3.05
C LYS A 568 -11.80 25.95 4.55
N CYS A 569 -12.71 26.52 5.34
CA CYS A 569 -12.68 26.48 6.81
C CYS A 569 -13.27 25.20 7.42
N ILE A 570 -13.75 24.24 6.61
CA ILE A 570 -14.28 22.97 7.13
C ILE A 570 -13.13 22.13 7.65
N THR A 571 -13.08 21.91 8.97
CA THR A 571 -12.09 21.05 9.63
C THR A 571 -12.51 19.58 9.65
N ASP A 572 -13.83 19.29 9.60
CA ASP A 572 -14.32 17.92 9.44
C ASP A 572 -14.11 17.44 8.00
N PHE A 573 -13.20 16.48 7.86
CA PHE A 573 -12.82 15.95 6.56
C PHE A 573 -13.98 15.28 5.81
N THR A 574 -14.92 14.66 6.52
CA THR A 574 -16.11 14.02 5.92
C THR A 574 -17.05 15.07 5.34
N LYS A 575 -17.37 16.10 6.12
CA LYS A 575 -18.17 17.24 5.67
C LYS A 575 -17.52 17.97 4.49
N PHE A 576 -16.19 18.15 4.50
CA PHE A 576 -15.50 18.73 3.36
C PHE A 576 -15.72 17.89 2.09
N LYS A 577 -15.54 16.57 2.15
CA LYS A 577 -15.77 15.67 1.01
C LYS A 577 -17.20 15.76 0.47
N GLU A 578 -18.19 15.84 1.33
CA GLU A 578 -19.60 15.98 0.94
C GLU A 578 -19.83 17.29 0.19
N ASN A 579 -19.33 18.41 0.72
CA ASN A 579 -19.43 19.72 0.09
C ASN A 579 -18.73 19.78 -1.27
N ILE A 580 -17.49 19.27 -1.37
CA ILE A 580 -16.79 19.21 -2.67
C ILE A 580 -17.49 18.25 -3.63
N SER A 581 -18.03 17.13 -3.15
CA SER A 581 -18.79 16.21 -4.00
C SER A 581 -20.02 16.88 -4.60
N SER A 582 -20.75 17.71 -3.84
CA SER A 582 -21.92 18.42 -4.34
C SER A 582 -21.59 19.45 -5.43
N LEU A 583 -20.41 20.10 -5.36
CA LEU A 583 -19.95 21.05 -6.39
C LEU A 583 -19.70 20.40 -7.77
N TYR A 584 -19.31 19.12 -7.79
CA TYR A 584 -18.92 18.42 -9.01
C TYR A 584 -19.92 17.36 -9.48
N LYS A 585 -20.99 17.12 -8.73
CA LYS A 585 -22.09 16.25 -9.19
C LYS A 585 -22.94 16.98 -10.22
N PRO A 586 -23.40 16.29 -11.27
CA PRO A 586 -24.35 16.87 -12.19
C PRO A 586 -25.64 17.22 -11.46
N ILE A 587 -26.10 18.45 -11.63
CA ILE A 587 -27.38 18.93 -11.06
C ILE A 587 -28.50 18.28 -11.87
N LYS A 588 -29.26 17.39 -11.26
CA LYS A 588 -30.55 16.95 -11.83
C LYS A 588 -31.50 18.11 -11.81
N ASN A 589 -31.71 18.76 -12.96
CA ASN A 589 -32.83 19.68 -13.11
C ASN A 589 -34.11 18.89 -12.81
N ARG A 590 -34.93 19.42 -11.86
CA ARG A 590 -36.18 18.81 -11.40
C ARG A 590 -37.29 18.76 -12.47
N HIS A 591 -36.98 19.05 -13.73
CA HIS A 591 -37.98 19.24 -14.81
C HIS A 591 -37.93 18.23 -15.96
N PHE A 592 -37.61 16.96 -15.69
CA PHE A 592 -38.00 15.90 -16.60
C PHE A 592 -38.85 14.88 -15.85
N LYS A 593 -40.12 15.22 -15.67
CA LYS A 593 -41.18 14.22 -15.50
C LYS A 593 -41.49 13.70 -16.91
N TYR A 594 -41.25 12.43 -17.15
CA TYR A 594 -41.87 11.66 -18.21
C TYR A 594 -43.13 11.04 -17.65
#